data_b53a6af9e1933d34f999b71faed8b0eb
#
_entry.id   b53a6af9e1933d34f999b71faed8b0eb
#
_cell.length_a   1.000
_cell.length_b   1.000
_cell.length_c   1.000
_cell.angle_alpha   90.00
_cell.angle_beta   90.00
_cell.angle_gamma   90.00
#
_symmetry.space_group_name_H-M   'P 1'
#
loop_
_entity.id
_entity.type
_entity.pdbx_description
1 polymer ?
#
loop_
_entity_poly.entity_id
_entity_poly.type
_entity_poly.pdbx_seq_one_letter_code
_entity_poly.pdbx_strand_id
1 'polypeptide(L)'
;MRPLALVLLLTGVTFADSKKDKELAAKTTCKAAIPAPGTKPAALINFYNEHTHEWLAVDPAQPLPPGELDLFLRDHYTNKSTTMEPRLAGVLVAAAKNFKSDIVDVVSGFRHPKFNLMLRKKGHQVARDSQHTHGNAVDFFIPKVTTQQLQAWAKAQKLGGVGLYLESGFVHMDTGPIRFWSGD
;
A
#
# COMPACT_ATOMS: atom_id res chain seq x y z
N MET A 1 -60.20 16.78 -3.20
CA MET A 1 -58.95 17.03 -3.94
C MET A 1 -57.89 17.40 -2.92
N ARG A 2 -56.94 16.50 -2.63
CA ARG A 2 -55.84 16.73 -1.69
C ARG A 2 -54.59 17.04 -2.55
N PRO A 3 -53.79 18.07 -2.22
CA PRO A 3 -52.56 18.34 -2.94
C PRO A 3 -51.46 17.33 -2.53
N LEU A 4 -50.83 16.73 -3.51
CA LEU A 4 -49.62 15.90 -3.35
C LEU A 4 -48.47 16.84 -3.03
N ALA A 5 -47.86 16.69 -1.86
CA ALA A 5 -46.62 17.35 -1.49
C ALA A 5 -45.47 16.59 -2.14
N LEU A 6 -44.77 17.21 -3.05
CA LEU A 6 -43.55 16.74 -3.68
C LEU A 6 -42.40 16.95 -2.70
N VAL A 7 -41.94 15.90 -2.03
CA VAL A 7 -40.71 15.95 -1.20
C VAL A 7 -39.51 15.83 -2.11
N LEU A 8 -38.82 16.94 -2.36
CA LEU A 8 -37.52 16.97 -3.01
C LEU A 8 -36.48 16.48 -2.03
N LEU A 9 -36.02 15.21 -2.21
CA LEU A 9 -34.84 14.71 -1.54
C LEU A 9 -33.60 15.34 -2.22
N LEU A 10 -33.06 16.39 -1.63
CA LEU A 10 -31.73 16.91 -1.92
C LEU A 10 -30.72 15.89 -1.39
N THR A 11 -30.24 15.00 -2.25
CA THR A 11 -29.03 14.24 -1.98
C THR A 11 -27.83 15.18 -2.09
N GLY A 12 -27.40 15.71 -0.95
CA GLY A 12 -26.17 16.46 -0.87
C GLY A 12 -24.99 15.53 -1.15
N VAL A 13 -24.45 15.56 -2.34
CA VAL A 13 -23.14 14.98 -2.65
C VAL A 13 -22.11 15.93 -2.03
N THR A 14 -21.64 15.59 -0.83
CA THR A 14 -20.49 16.27 -0.24
C THR A 14 -19.25 15.75 -0.95
N PHE A 15 -18.67 16.53 -1.84
CA PHE A 15 -17.33 16.29 -2.34
C PHE A 15 -16.34 16.55 -1.20
N ALA A 16 -15.67 15.51 -0.75
CA ALA A 16 -14.51 15.67 0.13
C ALA A 16 -13.36 16.23 -0.73
N ASP A 17 -13.23 17.55 -0.76
CA ASP A 17 -12.39 18.27 -1.72
C ASP A 17 -10.97 18.53 -1.26
N SER A 18 -10.59 18.17 -0.01
CA SER A 18 -9.26 18.44 0.49
C SER A 18 -8.45 17.16 0.76
N LYS A 19 -7.13 17.26 0.58
CA LYS A 19 -6.19 16.20 0.96
C LYS A 19 -6.35 15.81 2.44
N LYS A 20 -6.64 16.80 3.32
CA LYS A 20 -6.90 16.58 4.74
C LYS A 20 -8.16 15.75 4.99
N ASP A 21 -9.23 15.99 4.23
CA ASP A 21 -10.49 15.25 4.42
C ASP A 21 -10.33 13.79 3.99
N LYS A 22 -9.58 13.55 2.90
CA LYS A 22 -9.23 12.19 2.46
C LYS A 22 -8.35 11.46 3.48
N GLU A 23 -7.35 12.14 4.03
CA GLU A 23 -6.47 11.59 5.06
C GLU A 23 -7.24 11.30 6.37
N LEU A 24 -8.13 12.20 6.79
CA LEU A 24 -8.96 12.00 7.97
C LEU A 24 -9.98 10.87 7.77
N ALA A 25 -10.61 10.80 6.60
CA ALA A 25 -11.51 9.71 6.24
C ALA A 25 -10.76 8.36 6.21
N ALA A 26 -9.56 8.30 5.63
CA ALA A 26 -8.73 7.10 5.61
C ALA A 26 -8.35 6.64 7.02
N LYS A 27 -7.96 7.56 7.89
CA LYS A 27 -7.63 7.26 9.31
C LYS A 27 -8.84 6.78 10.12
N THR A 28 -10.05 7.19 9.74
CA THR A 28 -11.29 6.81 10.43
C THR A 28 -11.94 5.52 9.88
N THR A 29 -11.73 5.20 8.61
CA THR A 29 -12.31 4.01 7.96
C THR A 29 -11.49 2.75 8.15
N CYS A 30 -10.30 2.84 8.70
CA CYS A 30 -9.51 1.68 9.02
C CYS A 30 -10.21 0.90 10.10
N LYS A 31 -10.96 -0.12 9.81
CA LYS A 31 -11.03 -1.13 10.85
C LYS A 31 -11.79 -2.35 10.41
N ALA A 32 -11.17 -3.45 10.70
CA ALA A 32 -11.78 -4.76 10.69
C ALA A 32 -13.21 -4.70 11.23
N ALA A 33 -14.09 -5.46 10.61
CA ALA A 33 -15.42 -5.69 11.15
C ALA A 33 -15.31 -6.09 12.62
N ILE A 34 -16.18 -5.53 13.47
CA ILE A 34 -16.26 -5.89 14.89
C ILE A 34 -16.54 -7.39 14.97
N PRO A 35 -15.66 -8.19 15.60
CA PRO A 35 -15.88 -9.63 15.73
C PRO A 35 -17.20 -9.93 16.44
N ALA A 36 -17.84 -11.04 16.08
CA ALA A 36 -19.02 -11.50 16.80
C ALA A 36 -18.72 -11.69 18.30
N PRO A 37 -19.67 -11.42 19.20
CA PRO A 37 -19.49 -11.60 20.63
C PRO A 37 -18.96 -13.00 20.97
N GLY A 38 -17.85 -13.05 21.75
CA GLY A 38 -17.22 -14.32 22.15
C GLY A 38 -16.13 -14.84 21.21
N THR A 39 -15.89 -14.22 20.05
CA THR A 39 -14.72 -14.55 19.20
C THR A 39 -13.52 -13.69 19.59
N LYS A 40 -12.35 -14.34 19.70
CA LYS A 40 -11.09 -13.58 19.84
C LYS A 40 -10.89 -12.79 18.54
N PRO A 41 -10.68 -11.45 18.61
CA PRO A 41 -10.38 -10.66 17.42
C PRO A 41 -9.19 -11.26 16.68
N ALA A 42 -9.25 -11.31 15.36
CA ALA A 42 -8.07 -11.62 14.56
C ALA A 42 -7.00 -10.56 14.82
N ALA A 43 -5.75 -10.99 14.98
CA ALA A 43 -4.60 -10.08 15.05
C ALA A 43 -4.29 -9.57 13.64
N LEU A 44 -5.03 -8.57 13.18
CA LEU A 44 -4.90 -8.00 11.85
C LEU A 44 -3.63 -7.18 11.71
N ILE A 45 -3.07 -7.20 10.51
CA ILE A 45 -2.02 -6.29 10.08
C ILE A 45 -2.65 -5.32 9.08
N ASN A 46 -2.44 -4.03 9.30
CA ASN A 46 -3.03 -2.97 8.50
C ASN A 46 -1.97 -2.39 7.56
N PHE A 47 -2.17 -2.52 6.26
CA PHE A 47 -1.36 -1.83 5.27
C PHE A 47 -1.97 -0.45 5.01
N TYR A 48 -1.16 0.60 5.08
CA TYR A 48 -1.55 1.96 4.75
C TYR A 48 -0.82 2.44 3.50
N ASN A 49 -1.55 2.97 2.53
CA ASN A 49 -0.97 3.51 1.29
C ASN A 49 -0.79 5.03 1.43
N GLU A 50 0.45 5.50 1.44
CA GLU A 50 0.83 6.90 1.65
C GLU A 50 0.30 7.85 0.56
N HIS A 51 0.00 7.36 -0.63
CA HIS A 51 -0.46 8.19 -1.74
C HIS A 51 -1.97 8.17 -1.92
N THR A 52 -2.62 7.03 -1.76
CA THR A 52 -4.08 6.93 -1.91
C THR A 52 -4.81 7.16 -0.60
N HIS A 53 -4.09 7.13 0.53
CA HIS A 53 -4.61 7.23 1.90
C HIS A 53 -5.64 6.14 2.22
N GLU A 54 -5.47 4.96 1.63
CA GLU A 54 -6.33 3.80 1.84
C GLU A 54 -5.68 2.82 2.81
N TRP A 55 -6.52 2.06 3.47
CA TRP A 55 -6.12 0.97 4.35
C TRP A 55 -6.56 -0.37 3.78
N LEU A 56 -5.71 -1.38 3.94
CA LEU A 56 -6.03 -2.77 3.69
C LEU A 56 -5.74 -3.58 4.96
N ALA A 57 -6.80 -4.08 5.60
CA ALA A 57 -6.68 -4.94 6.78
C ALA A 57 -6.46 -6.39 6.33
N VAL A 58 -5.37 -6.98 6.76
CA VAL A 58 -4.94 -8.34 6.38
C VAL A 58 -4.99 -9.25 7.58
N ASP A 59 -5.75 -10.34 7.49
CA ASP A 59 -5.65 -11.45 8.44
C ASP A 59 -4.48 -12.36 8.03
N PRO A 60 -3.41 -12.44 8.85
CA PRO A 60 -2.27 -13.29 8.51
C PRO A 60 -2.55 -14.79 8.43
N ALA A 61 -3.73 -15.21 8.82
CA ALA A 61 -4.19 -16.62 8.77
C ALA A 61 -5.04 -16.93 7.52
N GLN A 62 -5.40 -15.91 6.74
CA GLN A 62 -6.26 -16.05 5.56
C GLN A 62 -5.57 -15.47 4.31
N PRO A 63 -5.80 -16.05 3.14
CA PRO A 63 -5.38 -15.42 1.89
C PRO A 63 -6.18 -14.14 1.65
N LEU A 64 -5.53 -13.14 1.04
CA LEU A 64 -6.26 -11.95 0.56
C LEU A 64 -7.26 -12.35 -0.54
N PRO A 65 -8.46 -11.77 -0.56
CA PRO A 65 -9.37 -11.92 -1.67
C PRO A 65 -8.73 -11.52 -3.00
N PRO A 66 -9.05 -12.20 -4.11
CA PRO A 66 -8.51 -11.87 -5.42
C PRO A 66 -8.74 -10.41 -5.79
N GLY A 67 -7.69 -9.74 -6.26
CA GLY A 67 -7.74 -8.35 -6.74
C GLY A 67 -7.65 -7.27 -5.64
N GLU A 68 -7.78 -7.60 -4.35
CA GLU A 68 -7.65 -6.59 -3.28
C GLU A 68 -6.23 -6.01 -3.22
N LEU A 69 -5.20 -6.86 -3.31
CA LEU A 69 -3.82 -6.40 -3.37
C LEU A 69 -3.56 -5.53 -4.61
N ASP A 70 -4.10 -5.95 -5.77
CA ASP A 70 -3.95 -5.24 -7.03
C ASP A 70 -4.55 -3.84 -6.97
N LEU A 71 -5.73 -3.72 -6.36
CA LEU A 71 -6.41 -2.44 -6.16
C LEU A 71 -5.68 -1.57 -5.14
N PHE A 72 -5.26 -2.13 -4.02
CA PHE A 72 -4.56 -1.40 -2.96
C PHE A 72 -3.20 -0.88 -3.42
N LEU A 73 -2.45 -1.67 -4.22
CA LEU A 73 -1.13 -1.33 -4.73
C LEU A 73 -1.16 -0.66 -6.12
N ARG A 74 -2.31 -0.20 -6.60
CA ARG A 74 -2.44 0.45 -7.91
C ARG A 74 -1.61 1.73 -8.02
N ASP A 75 -1.29 2.10 -9.23
CA ASP A 75 -0.60 3.36 -9.54
C ASP A 75 -1.47 4.57 -9.14
N HIS A 76 -0.97 5.35 -8.19
CA HIS A 76 -1.69 6.51 -7.65
C HIS A 76 -1.83 7.67 -8.65
N TYR A 77 -0.94 7.75 -9.65
CA TYR A 77 -0.96 8.83 -10.65
C TYR A 77 -1.99 8.57 -11.75
N THR A 78 -2.10 7.33 -12.22
CA THR A 78 -3.01 6.95 -13.31
C THR A 78 -4.28 6.27 -12.81
N ASN A 79 -4.33 5.90 -11.54
CA ASN A 79 -5.37 5.08 -10.92
C ASN A 79 -5.58 3.71 -11.63
N LYS A 80 -4.51 3.19 -12.26
CA LYS A 80 -4.51 1.90 -12.94
C LYS A 80 -3.92 0.84 -12.04
N SER A 81 -4.51 -0.35 -12.05
CA SER A 81 -4.00 -1.56 -11.41
C SER A 81 -3.38 -2.51 -12.43
N THR A 82 -2.62 -3.46 -11.92
CA THR A 82 -2.15 -4.66 -12.63
C THR A 82 -2.20 -5.82 -11.66
N THR A 83 -2.07 -7.03 -12.16
CA THR A 83 -1.88 -8.20 -11.28
C THR A 83 -0.56 -8.06 -10.53
N MET A 84 -0.65 -8.00 -9.21
CA MET A 84 0.52 -7.92 -8.33
C MET A 84 1.04 -9.33 -8.00
N GLU A 85 2.35 -9.45 -7.87
CA GLU A 85 2.98 -10.69 -7.42
C GLU A 85 2.49 -11.03 -5.99
N PRO A 86 1.81 -12.16 -5.78
CA PRO A 86 1.17 -12.48 -4.49
C PRO A 86 2.14 -12.56 -3.31
N ARG A 87 3.42 -12.92 -3.56
CA ARG A 87 4.46 -12.99 -2.51
C ARG A 87 4.70 -11.64 -1.82
N LEU A 88 4.36 -10.52 -2.46
CA LEU A 88 4.52 -9.18 -1.89
C LEU A 88 3.65 -9.00 -0.65
N ALA A 89 2.40 -9.47 -0.66
CA ALA A 89 1.56 -9.42 0.53
C ALA A 89 2.16 -10.24 1.68
N GLY A 90 2.66 -11.44 1.36
CA GLY A 90 3.32 -12.30 2.33
C GLY A 90 4.55 -11.67 2.97
N VAL A 91 5.35 -10.96 2.18
CA VAL A 91 6.55 -10.27 2.69
C VAL A 91 6.19 -9.08 3.59
N LEU A 92 5.15 -8.30 3.26
CA LEU A 92 4.68 -7.21 4.12
C LEU A 92 4.16 -7.75 5.46
N VAL A 93 3.38 -8.84 5.44
CA VAL A 93 2.93 -9.54 6.65
C VAL A 93 4.11 -10.07 7.47
N ALA A 94 5.11 -10.66 6.82
CA ALA A 94 6.30 -11.20 7.49
C ALA A 94 7.13 -10.07 8.13
N ALA A 95 7.27 -8.92 7.46
CA ALA A 95 7.93 -7.74 8.01
C ALA A 95 7.22 -7.24 9.27
N ALA A 96 5.91 -7.04 9.20
CA ALA A 96 5.10 -6.62 10.33
C ALA A 96 5.26 -7.56 11.54
N LYS A 97 5.17 -8.87 11.31
CA LYS A 97 5.37 -9.88 12.37
C LYS A 97 6.77 -9.83 12.98
N ASN A 98 7.82 -9.71 12.14
CA ASN A 98 9.19 -9.65 12.61
C ASN A 98 9.45 -8.46 13.53
N PHE A 99 8.91 -7.31 13.16
CA PHE A 99 9.09 -6.07 13.93
C PHE A 99 7.97 -5.81 14.95
N LYS A 100 7.06 -6.76 15.15
CA LYS A 100 5.94 -6.68 16.10
C LYS A 100 5.09 -5.43 15.88
N SER A 101 4.87 -5.08 14.61
CA SER A 101 4.02 -3.97 14.18
C SER A 101 2.69 -4.51 13.68
N ASP A 102 1.63 -3.79 13.92
CA ASP A 102 0.31 -4.00 13.32
C ASP A 102 0.06 -3.09 12.10
N ILE A 103 1.05 -2.26 11.75
CA ILE A 103 0.99 -1.33 10.62
C ILE A 103 2.20 -1.52 9.71
N VAL A 104 1.95 -1.48 8.40
CA VAL A 104 2.94 -1.36 7.32
C VAL A 104 2.54 -0.17 6.44
N ASP A 105 3.41 0.81 6.34
CA ASP A 105 3.21 1.96 5.47
C ASP A 105 3.78 1.66 4.08
N VAL A 106 2.94 1.69 3.06
CA VAL A 106 3.29 1.42 1.67
C VAL A 106 3.44 2.74 0.91
N VAL A 107 4.64 2.98 0.40
CA VAL A 107 4.99 4.17 -0.37
C VAL A 107 4.65 3.99 -1.86
N SER A 108 4.93 2.82 -2.43
CA SER A 108 4.70 2.56 -3.85
C SER A 108 4.47 1.07 -4.10
N GLY A 109 3.48 0.76 -4.93
CA GLY A 109 3.25 -0.58 -5.49
C GLY A 109 3.45 -0.57 -7.00
N PHE A 110 2.40 -0.88 -7.76
CA PHE A 110 2.42 -0.78 -9.21
C PHE A 110 2.70 0.66 -9.67
N ARG A 111 3.54 0.78 -10.67
CA ARG A 111 3.85 2.05 -11.33
C ARG A 111 3.58 1.92 -12.82
N HIS A 112 2.51 2.55 -13.28
CA HIS A 112 2.17 2.50 -14.70
C HIS A 112 3.32 3.03 -15.58
N PRO A 113 3.62 2.40 -16.73
CA PRO A 113 4.74 2.81 -17.59
C PRO A 113 4.74 4.30 -17.96
N LYS A 114 3.57 4.91 -18.13
CA LYS A 114 3.42 6.35 -18.36
C LYS A 114 3.95 7.18 -17.20
N PHE A 115 3.65 6.79 -15.97
CA PHE A 115 4.14 7.44 -14.76
C PHE A 115 5.65 7.24 -14.62
N ASN A 116 6.16 6.03 -14.82
CA ASN A 116 7.59 5.74 -14.79
C ASN A 116 8.37 6.60 -15.81
N LEU A 117 7.84 6.75 -17.03
CA LEU A 117 8.44 7.63 -18.05
C LEU A 117 8.44 9.10 -17.61
N MET A 118 7.35 9.56 -16.98
CA MET A 118 7.27 10.93 -16.47
C MET A 118 8.31 11.20 -15.38
N LEU A 119 8.48 10.29 -14.42
CA LEU A 119 9.48 10.39 -13.37
C LEU A 119 10.89 10.49 -13.96
N ARG A 120 11.21 9.64 -14.94
CA ARG A 120 12.52 9.71 -15.63
C ARG A 120 12.73 11.03 -16.34
N LYS A 121 11.71 11.57 -17.02
CA LYS A 121 11.79 12.88 -17.69
C LYS A 121 11.99 14.03 -16.70
N LYS A 122 11.54 13.88 -15.45
CA LYS A 122 11.75 14.84 -14.36
C LYS A 122 13.11 14.68 -13.65
N GLY A 123 13.94 13.75 -14.09
CA GLY A 123 15.28 13.53 -13.52
C GLY A 123 15.33 12.60 -12.32
N HIS A 124 14.20 11.96 -11.94
CA HIS A 124 14.22 10.96 -10.88
C HIS A 124 15.01 9.71 -11.31
N GLN A 125 15.80 9.16 -10.40
CA GLN A 125 16.63 7.97 -10.63
C GLN A 125 15.80 6.68 -10.60
N VAL A 126 14.86 6.54 -11.54
CA VAL A 126 14.07 5.33 -11.69
C VAL A 126 14.52 4.53 -12.92
N ALA A 127 14.62 3.21 -12.77
CA ALA A 127 15.00 2.30 -13.85
C ALA A 127 14.04 2.41 -15.05
N ARG A 128 14.57 2.25 -16.27
CA ARG A 128 13.75 2.19 -17.47
C ARG A 128 12.81 1.00 -17.44
N ASP A 129 13.36 -0.16 -17.08
CA ASP A 129 12.64 -1.41 -16.84
C ASP A 129 12.60 -1.64 -15.32
N SER A 130 11.51 -1.19 -14.69
CA SER A 130 11.33 -1.23 -13.25
C SER A 130 10.42 -2.38 -12.85
N GLN A 131 10.76 -3.12 -11.80
CA GLN A 131 9.89 -4.17 -11.25
C GLN A 131 8.52 -3.62 -10.80
N HIS A 132 8.44 -2.35 -10.45
CA HIS A 132 7.16 -1.68 -10.21
C HIS A 132 6.25 -1.66 -11.44
N THR A 133 6.82 -1.54 -12.65
CA THR A 133 6.00 -1.51 -13.88
C THR A 133 5.44 -2.88 -14.26
N HIS A 134 5.92 -3.93 -13.62
CA HIS A 134 5.48 -5.31 -13.81
C HIS A 134 4.60 -5.85 -12.66
N GLY A 135 4.32 -5.02 -11.65
CA GLY A 135 3.59 -5.48 -10.46
C GLY A 135 4.40 -6.36 -9.51
N ASN A 136 5.73 -6.36 -9.65
CA ASN A 136 6.64 -7.26 -8.95
C ASN A 136 7.38 -6.59 -7.77
N ALA A 137 7.05 -5.36 -7.41
CA ALA A 137 7.77 -4.59 -6.40
C ALA A 137 6.85 -3.80 -5.48
N VAL A 138 7.36 -3.54 -4.27
CA VAL A 138 6.76 -2.67 -3.27
C VAL A 138 7.84 -1.86 -2.57
N ASP A 139 7.56 -0.57 -2.36
CA ASP A 139 8.33 0.33 -1.50
C ASP A 139 7.55 0.52 -0.21
N PHE A 140 8.16 0.30 0.95
CA PHE A 140 7.47 0.35 2.23
C PHE A 140 8.39 0.66 3.40
N PHE A 141 7.79 1.04 4.52
CA PHE A 141 8.46 1.14 5.81
C PHE A 141 7.58 0.60 6.94
N ILE A 142 8.17 0.38 8.10
CA ILE A 142 7.48 -0.03 9.32
C ILE A 142 7.64 1.09 10.35
N PRO A 143 6.56 1.63 10.94
CA PRO A 143 6.66 2.67 11.96
C PRO A 143 7.61 2.28 13.10
N LYS A 144 8.47 3.21 13.48
CA LYS A 144 9.47 3.05 14.57
C LYS A 144 10.61 2.05 14.27
N VAL A 145 10.70 1.52 13.06
CA VAL A 145 11.81 0.68 12.59
C VAL A 145 12.71 1.52 11.69
N THR A 146 14.02 1.48 11.92
CA THR A 146 14.95 2.21 11.05
C THR A 146 15.02 1.54 9.68
N THR A 147 15.24 2.36 8.63
CA THR A 147 15.35 1.88 7.26
C THR A 147 16.47 0.84 7.10
N GLN A 148 17.56 1.00 7.85
CA GLN A 148 18.69 0.04 7.86
C GLN A 148 18.29 -1.31 8.49
N GLN A 149 17.53 -1.30 9.59
CA GLN A 149 17.04 -2.53 10.22
C GLN A 149 16.08 -3.26 9.26
N LEU A 150 15.18 -2.51 8.62
CA LEU A 150 14.26 -3.06 7.65
C LEU A 150 14.99 -3.63 6.44
N GLN A 151 16.02 -2.93 5.91
CA GLN A 151 16.83 -3.44 4.80
C GLN A 151 17.60 -4.72 5.18
N ALA A 152 18.20 -4.77 6.36
CA ALA A 152 18.92 -5.97 6.81
C ALA A 152 17.99 -7.18 6.86
N TRP A 153 16.79 -7.01 7.41
CA TRP A 153 15.76 -8.03 7.42
C TRP A 153 15.33 -8.41 5.99
N ALA A 154 15.08 -7.44 5.12
CA ALA A 154 14.64 -7.64 3.74
C ALA A 154 15.64 -8.46 2.92
N LYS A 155 16.94 -8.17 3.06
CA LYS A 155 18.02 -8.94 2.42
C LYS A 155 18.02 -10.41 2.86
N ALA A 156 17.74 -10.68 4.14
CA ALA A 156 17.69 -12.04 4.68
C ALA A 156 16.52 -12.87 4.09
N GLN A 157 15.47 -12.23 3.57
CA GLN A 157 14.35 -12.94 2.96
C GLN A 157 14.72 -13.59 1.61
N LYS A 158 15.76 -13.09 0.92
CA LYS A 158 16.22 -13.62 -0.38
C LYS A 158 15.11 -13.70 -1.43
N LEU A 159 14.14 -12.79 -1.36
CA LEU A 159 13.00 -12.75 -2.29
C LEU A 159 13.42 -12.27 -3.68
N GLY A 160 14.28 -11.25 -3.74
CA GLY A 160 14.74 -10.62 -4.97
C GLY A 160 15.59 -9.39 -4.70
N GLY A 161 15.38 -8.30 -5.43
CA GLY A 161 16.08 -7.04 -5.23
C GLY A 161 15.67 -6.33 -3.94
N VAL A 162 16.65 -5.69 -3.27
CA VAL A 162 16.41 -4.85 -2.10
C VAL A 162 17.17 -3.53 -2.24
N GLY A 163 16.43 -2.42 -2.27
CA GLY A 163 16.96 -1.06 -2.31
C GLY A 163 16.81 -0.36 -0.96
N LEU A 164 17.80 0.43 -0.58
CA LEU A 164 17.79 1.28 0.60
C LEU A 164 17.64 2.74 0.18
N TYR A 165 16.64 3.43 0.70
CA TYR A 165 16.38 4.84 0.45
C TYR A 165 16.34 5.58 1.80
N LEU A 166 17.51 6.07 2.24
CA LEU A 166 17.70 6.60 3.58
C LEU A 166 17.01 7.95 3.78
N GLU A 167 17.16 8.86 2.83
CA GLU A 167 16.56 10.20 2.91
C GLU A 167 15.05 10.12 2.76
N SER A 168 14.57 9.26 1.86
CA SER A 168 13.15 9.01 1.64
C SER A 168 12.51 8.13 2.72
N GLY A 169 13.30 7.41 3.51
CA GLY A 169 12.84 6.67 4.69
C GLY A 169 12.16 5.32 4.41
N PHE A 170 12.39 4.69 3.26
CA PHE A 170 11.76 3.42 2.90
C PHE A 170 12.74 2.37 2.36
N VAL A 171 12.28 1.15 2.25
CA VAL A 171 12.97 0.03 1.60
C VAL A 171 12.17 -0.44 0.40
N HIS A 172 12.86 -0.62 -0.73
CA HIS A 172 12.32 -1.34 -1.89
C HIS A 172 12.53 -2.83 -1.74
N MET A 173 11.51 -3.62 -2.06
CA MET A 173 11.63 -5.07 -2.28
C MET A 173 10.94 -5.47 -3.57
N ASP A 174 11.57 -6.40 -4.31
CA ASP A 174 10.97 -6.99 -5.51
C ASP A 174 11.23 -8.51 -5.61
N THR A 175 10.59 -9.14 -6.59
CA THR A 175 10.69 -10.58 -6.83
C THR A 175 11.55 -10.92 -8.06
N GLY A 176 12.34 -9.97 -8.53
CA GLY A 176 13.32 -10.16 -9.60
C GLY A 176 14.61 -10.84 -9.13
N PRO A 177 15.70 -10.75 -9.91
CA PRO A 177 17.00 -11.27 -9.49
C PRO A 177 17.50 -10.65 -8.19
N ILE A 178 18.16 -11.44 -7.35
CA ILE A 178 18.75 -10.96 -6.09
C ILE A 178 19.81 -9.92 -6.39
N ARG A 179 19.62 -8.72 -5.89
CA ARG A 179 20.55 -7.58 -6.00
C ARG A 179 20.30 -6.58 -4.89
N PHE A 180 21.32 -5.81 -4.52
CA PHE A 180 21.23 -4.84 -3.43
C PHE A 180 21.83 -3.51 -3.89
N TRP A 181 21.18 -2.40 -3.51
CA TRP A 181 21.66 -1.04 -3.82
C TRP A 181 21.21 -0.06 -2.77
N SER A 182 21.77 1.14 -2.82
CA SER A 182 21.29 2.31 -2.11
C SER A 182 21.00 3.40 -3.15
N GLY A 183 19.93 4.16 -2.93
CA GLY A 183 19.51 5.30 -3.75
C GLY A 183 18.80 6.32 -2.88
N ASP A 184 18.54 7.52 -3.44
CA ASP A 184 17.68 8.57 -2.90
C ASP A 184 17.21 9.50 -4.03
#